data_3178ba34633871ffd582d21affeea142
#
_entry.id   3178ba34633871ffd582d21affeea142
#
_cell.length_a   1.000
_cell.length_b   1.000
_cell.length_c   1.000
_cell.angle_alpha   90.00
_cell.angle_beta   90.00
_cell.angle_gamma   90.00
#
_symmetry.space_group_name_H-M   'P 1'
#
loop_
_entity.id
_entity.type
_entity.pdbx_description
1 polymer ?
#
loop_
_entity_poly.entity_id
_entity_poly.type
_entity_poly.pdbx_seq_one_letter_code
_entity_poly.pdbx_strand_id
1 'polypeptide(L)'
;MLKGKTVILGVTGSIAAYKIANLASMLTKLHCDVHVLMTQNATNFIHPITFETLTNNKCIVDTFDRNFQYNVEHVSLAKRADVVLIAPATANVIAKLAYGLADDMLTTTTLACTCKKIVAPAMNTNMYRNAITQDNLKRLTQFDFEVIAPATGMLACKDIGEGKLPDEQTLLNYILKEIAMEKDMKGVNVLVTAGATQEAIDPVRYITNHLSLIHI
;
A
#
# COMPACT_ATOMS: atom_id res chain seq x y z
N MET A 1 -12.67 -3.95 -14.06
CA MET A 1 -13.24 -3.02 -13.09
C MET A 1 -13.44 -3.75 -11.78
N LEU A 2 -13.19 -3.09 -10.66
CA LEU A 2 -13.09 -3.74 -9.34
C LEU A 2 -14.43 -3.76 -8.57
N LYS A 3 -15.55 -3.82 -9.28
CA LYS A 3 -16.90 -3.87 -8.66
C LYS A 3 -17.02 -5.10 -7.75
N GLY A 4 -17.40 -4.86 -6.49
CA GLY A 4 -17.54 -5.91 -5.49
C GLY A 4 -16.25 -6.25 -4.74
N LYS A 5 -15.12 -5.58 -5.05
CA LYS A 5 -13.87 -5.70 -4.32
C LYS A 5 -13.79 -4.68 -3.20
N THR A 6 -13.36 -5.13 -2.02
CA THR A 6 -13.20 -4.30 -0.82
C THR A 6 -11.73 -4.04 -0.55
N VAL A 7 -11.34 -2.77 -0.49
CA VAL A 7 -9.97 -2.32 -0.20
C VAL A 7 -9.94 -1.58 1.13
N ILE A 8 -9.05 -1.99 2.03
CA ILE A 8 -8.78 -1.25 3.26
C ILE A 8 -7.51 -0.41 3.06
N LEU A 9 -7.63 0.89 3.25
CA LEU A 9 -6.50 1.83 3.28
C LEU A 9 -6.17 2.20 4.73
N GLY A 10 -4.98 1.82 5.17
CA GLY A 10 -4.44 2.19 6.47
C GLY A 10 -3.59 3.44 6.37
N VAL A 11 -4.02 4.54 6.97
CA VAL A 11 -3.32 5.83 6.91
C VAL A 11 -2.66 6.13 8.25
N THR A 12 -1.35 6.39 8.23
CA THR A 12 -0.58 6.64 9.45
C THR A 12 0.03 8.04 9.49
N GLY A 13 0.59 8.44 10.65
CA GLY A 13 1.03 9.81 10.95
C GLY A 13 2.27 10.24 10.15
N SER A 14 2.10 10.58 8.91
CA SER A 14 3.13 11.11 8.02
C SER A 14 2.57 12.23 7.16
N ILE A 15 3.41 13.21 6.82
CA ILE A 15 3.03 14.28 5.89
C ILE A 15 2.52 13.72 4.55
N ALA A 16 2.99 12.54 4.11
CA ALA A 16 2.57 11.91 2.88
C ALA A 16 1.11 11.38 2.91
N ALA A 17 0.40 11.48 4.04
CA ALA A 17 -0.99 11.04 4.17
C ALA A 17 -1.94 11.71 3.16
N TYR A 18 -1.67 12.97 2.76
CA TYR A 18 -2.49 13.68 1.77
C TYR A 18 -2.58 12.95 0.42
N LYS A 19 -1.53 12.21 0.03
CA LYS A 19 -1.50 11.47 -1.22
C LYS A 19 -2.53 10.34 -1.27
N ILE A 20 -2.86 9.78 -0.11
CA ILE A 20 -3.80 8.66 -0.03
C ILE A 20 -5.23 9.11 -0.32
N ALA A 21 -5.55 10.40 -0.19
CA ALA A 21 -6.82 10.93 -0.65
C ALA A 21 -6.99 10.76 -2.17
N ASN A 22 -5.94 11.03 -2.96
CA ASN A 22 -5.96 10.79 -4.40
C ASN A 22 -6.12 9.30 -4.72
N LEU A 23 -5.38 8.42 -4.03
CA LEU A 23 -5.51 6.97 -4.21
C LEU A 23 -6.92 6.47 -3.87
N ALA A 24 -7.52 6.95 -2.78
CA ALA A 24 -8.89 6.63 -2.41
C ALA A 24 -9.88 7.03 -3.53
N SER A 25 -9.72 8.24 -4.08
CA SER A 25 -10.51 8.70 -5.22
C SER A 25 -10.33 7.83 -6.47
N MET A 26 -9.09 7.42 -6.78
CA MET A 26 -8.80 6.53 -7.92
C MET A 26 -9.48 5.17 -7.76
N LEU A 27 -9.41 4.56 -6.57
CA LEU A 27 -10.06 3.29 -6.27
C LEU A 27 -11.59 3.37 -6.34
N THR A 28 -12.17 4.45 -5.81
CA THR A 28 -13.62 4.69 -5.88
C THR A 28 -14.10 4.84 -7.34
N LYS A 29 -13.33 5.52 -8.20
CA LYS A 29 -13.60 5.61 -9.65
C LYS A 29 -13.53 4.25 -10.36
N LEU A 30 -12.77 3.30 -9.82
CA LEU A 30 -12.72 1.91 -10.30
C LEU A 30 -13.84 1.05 -9.71
N HIS A 31 -14.76 1.63 -8.95
CA HIS A 31 -15.90 0.99 -8.28
C HIS A 31 -15.52 0.00 -7.17
N CYS A 32 -14.36 0.21 -6.51
CA CYS A 32 -14.05 -0.47 -5.26
C CYS A 32 -14.91 0.03 -4.11
N ASP A 33 -15.20 -0.85 -3.17
CA ASP A 33 -15.65 -0.48 -1.82
C ASP A 33 -14.40 -0.15 -0.97
N VAL A 34 -14.18 1.13 -0.71
CA VAL A 34 -12.94 1.63 -0.06
C VAL A 34 -13.24 2.03 1.37
N HIS A 35 -12.59 1.38 2.32
CA HIS A 35 -12.64 1.69 3.75
C HIS A 35 -11.32 2.26 4.21
N VAL A 36 -11.36 3.34 4.97
CA VAL A 36 -10.15 4.01 5.47
C VAL A 36 -10.06 3.90 6.99
N LEU A 37 -8.94 3.36 7.46
CA LEU A 37 -8.57 3.28 8.86
C LEU A 37 -7.42 4.24 9.12
N MET A 38 -7.57 5.14 10.05
CA MET A 38 -6.52 6.11 10.38
C MET A 38 -6.00 5.88 11.79
N THR A 39 -4.69 6.01 11.96
CA THR A 39 -4.15 6.16 13.33
C THR A 39 -4.49 7.55 13.86
N GLN A 40 -4.56 7.69 15.19
CA GLN A 40 -4.78 9.00 15.82
C GLN A 40 -3.78 10.05 15.35
N ASN A 41 -2.51 9.67 15.16
CA ASN A 41 -1.48 10.59 14.67
C ASN A 41 -1.70 11.02 13.21
N ALA A 42 -2.41 10.24 12.39
CA ALA A 42 -2.70 10.61 11.01
C ALA A 42 -3.67 11.79 10.92
N THR A 43 -4.56 11.96 11.90
CA THR A 43 -5.54 13.04 11.94
C THR A 43 -4.90 14.43 12.06
N ASN A 44 -3.62 14.51 12.48
CA ASN A 44 -2.86 15.75 12.50
C ASN A 44 -2.39 16.20 11.10
N PHE A 45 -2.42 15.32 10.10
CA PHE A 45 -1.96 15.60 8.75
C PHE A 45 -3.08 15.71 7.72
N ILE A 46 -4.16 14.95 7.94
CA ILE A 46 -5.35 14.97 7.09
C ILE A 46 -6.57 14.63 7.93
N HIS A 47 -7.67 15.34 7.71
CA HIS A 47 -8.89 15.14 8.48
C HIS A 47 -9.71 13.93 7.95
N PRO A 48 -10.32 13.10 8.82
CA PRO A 48 -11.15 11.95 8.43
C PRO A 48 -12.24 12.28 7.40
N ILE A 49 -12.90 13.43 7.52
CA ILE A 49 -13.95 13.90 6.59
C ILE A 49 -13.52 13.91 5.12
N THR A 50 -12.20 14.09 4.86
CA THR A 50 -11.68 14.04 3.49
C THR A 50 -11.89 12.66 2.88
N PHE A 51 -11.61 11.63 3.62
CA PHE A 51 -11.80 10.24 3.15
C PHE A 51 -13.26 9.86 3.09
N GLU A 52 -14.07 10.27 4.07
CA GLU A 52 -15.51 10.02 4.10
C GLU A 52 -16.20 10.60 2.87
N THR A 53 -15.85 11.84 2.49
CA THR A 53 -16.38 12.50 1.29
C THR A 53 -15.97 11.77 0.01
N LEU A 54 -14.76 11.22 -0.06
CA LEU A 54 -14.24 10.56 -1.26
C LEU A 54 -14.76 9.14 -1.43
N THR A 55 -14.95 8.40 -0.34
CA THR A 55 -15.29 6.98 -0.36
C THR A 55 -16.76 6.70 -0.09
N ASN A 56 -17.49 7.66 0.42
CA ASN A 56 -18.86 7.53 0.95
C ASN A 56 -18.95 6.46 2.08
N ASN A 57 -17.84 6.17 2.73
CA ASN A 57 -17.74 5.28 3.89
C ASN A 57 -17.21 6.07 5.08
N LYS A 58 -17.59 5.69 6.29
CA LYS A 58 -17.04 6.27 7.50
C LYS A 58 -15.54 5.99 7.59
N CYS A 59 -14.76 7.01 7.91
CA CYS A 59 -13.34 6.88 8.22
C CYS A 59 -13.18 6.55 9.71
N ILE A 60 -12.55 5.42 10.02
CA ILE A 60 -12.50 4.91 11.38
C ILE A 60 -11.13 5.25 11.99
N VAL A 61 -11.17 5.91 13.13
CA VAL A 61 -9.97 6.32 13.90
C VAL A 61 -9.93 5.61 15.24
N ASP A 62 -11.06 5.58 15.96
CA ASP A 62 -11.17 5.01 17.29
C ASP A 62 -11.77 3.60 17.25
N THR A 63 -11.16 2.69 18.02
CA THR A 63 -11.64 1.30 18.18
C THR A 63 -12.96 1.24 18.95
N PHE A 64 -13.23 2.20 19.84
CA PHE A 64 -14.34 2.19 20.78
C PHE A 64 -15.31 3.36 20.59
N ASP A 65 -15.52 3.79 19.34
CA ASP A 65 -16.54 4.79 19.04
C ASP A 65 -17.94 4.29 19.42
N ARG A 66 -18.55 4.92 20.43
CA ARG A 66 -19.85 4.50 21.01
C ARG A 66 -21.07 4.79 20.13
N ASN A 67 -20.91 5.51 19.03
CA ASN A 67 -22.01 5.78 18.09
C ASN A 67 -22.27 4.61 17.13
N PHE A 68 -21.94 3.40 17.55
CA PHE A 68 -21.86 2.20 16.70
C PHE A 68 -23.03 1.25 16.89
N GLN A 69 -23.49 0.69 15.78
CA GLN A 69 -24.32 -0.52 15.77
C GLN A 69 -23.49 -1.72 16.26
N TYR A 70 -24.12 -2.66 16.97
CA TYR A 70 -23.54 -3.80 17.70
C TYR A 70 -22.70 -4.81 16.86
N ASN A 71 -22.08 -4.39 15.76
CA ASN A 71 -21.16 -5.20 14.98
C ASN A 71 -19.71 -4.88 15.36
N VAL A 72 -18.94 -5.92 15.62
CA VAL A 72 -17.49 -5.81 15.84
C VAL A 72 -16.85 -5.42 14.50
N GLU A 73 -16.71 -4.10 14.28
CA GLU A 73 -16.41 -3.50 12.98
C GLU A 73 -15.11 -4.01 12.39
N HIS A 74 -14.04 -4.09 13.19
CA HIS A 74 -12.75 -4.62 12.73
C HIS A 74 -12.85 -6.06 12.22
N VAL A 75 -13.68 -6.91 12.83
CA VAL A 75 -13.91 -8.30 12.37
C VAL A 75 -14.71 -8.32 11.07
N SER A 76 -15.75 -7.49 10.98
CA SER A 76 -16.58 -7.38 9.78
C SER A 76 -15.77 -6.89 8.57
N LEU A 77 -14.96 -5.85 8.75
CA LEU A 77 -14.07 -5.34 7.71
C LEU A 77 -13.00 -6.35 7.33
N ALA A 78 -12.35 -6.99 8.32
CA ALA A 78 -11.32 -7.99 8.07
C ALA A 78 -11.82 -9.18 7.23
N LYS A 79 -13.08 -9.60 7.42
CA LYS A 79 -13.69 -10.70 6.65
C LYS A 79 -14.04 -10.30 5.20
N ARG A 80 -14.35 -9.03 4.96
CA ARG A 80 -14.75 -8.54 3.63
C ARG A 80 -13.58 -8.09 2.78
N ALA A 81 -12.46 -7.74 3.41
CA ALA A 81 -11.31 -7.17 2.72
C ALA A 81 -10.70 -8.15 1.71
N ASP A 82 -10.53 -7.70 0.48
CA ASP A 82 -9.74 -8.39 -0.55
C ASP A 82 -8.26 -8.04 -0.46
N VAL A 83 -7.93 -6.82 -0.01
CA VAL A 83 -6.55 -6.36 0.20
C VAL A 83 -6.51 -5.25 1.25
N VAL A 84 -5.42 -5.20 2.01
CA VAL A 84 -5.09 -4.10 2.92
C VAL A 84 -3.83 -3.41 2.42
N LEU A 85 -3.88 -2.10 2.20
CA LEU A 85 -2.71 -1.28 1.95
C LEU A 85 -2.49 -0.30 3.10
N ILE A 86 -1.34 -0.36 3.76
CA ILE A 86 -0.93 0.58 4.80
C ILE A 86 0.04 1.58 4.18
N ALA A 87 -0.45 2.77 3.91
CA ALA A 87 0.27 3.86 3.24
C ALA A 87 -0.25 5.23 3.70
N PRO A 88 0.65 6.15 4.06
CA PRO A 88 2.05 5.92 4.38
C PRO A 88 2.20 5.05 5.62
N ALA A 89 3.19 4.15 5.66
CA ALA A 89 3.51 3.37 6.85
C ALA A 89 4.70 3.98 7.61
N THR A 90 4.43 4.48 8.81
CA THR A 90 5.48 5.00 9.69
C THR A 90 6.27 3.87 10.36
N ALA A 91 7.50 4.15 10.80
CA ALA A 91 8.33 3.20 11.53
C ALA A 91 7.61 2.62 12.77
N ASN A 92 6.82 3.44 13.47
CA ASN A 92 6.01 3.00 14.60
C ASN A 92 5.00 1.91 14.21
N VAL A 93 4.20 2.16 13.16
CA VAL A 93 3.19 1.19 12.72
C VAL A 93 3.85 -0.07 12.13
N ILE A 94 4.94 0.07 11.39
CA ILE A 94 5.74 -1.08 10.90
C ILE A 94 6.20 -1.95 12.09
N ALA A 95 6.72 -1.35 13.15
CA ALA A 95 7.12 -2.08 14.36
C ALA A 95 5.94 -2.78 15.03
N LYS A 96 4.80 -2.08 15.20
CA LYS A 96 3.58 -2.70 15.77
C LYS A 96 3.14 -3.92 14.98
N LEU A 97 3.05 -3.80 13.67
CA LEU A 97 2.65 -4.90 12.79
C LEU A 97 3.65 -6.08 12.83
N ALA A 98 4.95 -5.79 12.87
CA ALA A 98 6.00 -6.81 12.91
C ALA A 98 5.97 -7.64 14.21
N TYR A 99 5.44 -7.08 15.29
CA TYR A 99 5.33 -7.74 16.60
C TYR A 99 3.89 -8.06 17.01
N GLY A 100 2.92 -7.84 16.14
CA GLY A 100 1.50 -8.17 16.43
C GLY A 100 0.86 -7.29 17.50
N LEU A 101 1.36 -6.06 17.70
CA LEU A 101 0.75 -5.10 18.60
C LEU A 101 -0.52 -4.52 17.99
N ALA A 102 -1.65 -4.72 18.62
CA ALA A 102 -2.98 -4.37 18.14
C ALA A 102 -3.67 -3.43 19.16
N ASP A 103 -3.13 -2.22 19.31
CA ASP A 103 -3.56 -1.23 20.30
C ASP A 103 -4.40 -0.07 19.69
N ASP A 104 -4.66 -0.13 18.39
CA ASP A 104 -5.53 0.80 17.65
C ASP A 104 -6.37 0.06 16.61
N MET A 105 -7.36 0.75 16.02
CA MET A 105 -8.28 0.17 15.04
C MET A 105 -7.57 -0.37 13.80
N LEU A 106 -6.55 0.34 13.31
CA LEU A 106 -5.79 -0.08 12.13
C LEU A 106 -5.03 -1.38 12.38
N THR A 107 -4.27 -1.44 13.46
CA THR A 107 -3.43 -2.61 13.78
C THR A 107 -4.28 -3.81 14.17
N THR A 108 -5.39 -3.60 14.90
CA THR A 108 -6.34 -4.65 15.24
C THR A 108 -7.01 -5.26 14.02
N THR A 109 -7.51 -4.41 13.10
CA THR A 109 -8.13 -4.88 11.85
C THR A 109 -7.12 -5.61 10.97
N THR A 110 -5.91 -5.06 10.83
CA THR A 110 -4.85 -5.67 10.02
C THR A 110 -4.45 -7.06 10.55
N LEU A 111 -4.40 -7.23 11.86
CA LEU A 111 -4.10 -8.52 12.49
C LEU A 111 -5.22 -9.54 12.24
N ALA A 112 -6.48 -9.10 12.19
CA ALA A 112 -7.64 -9.96 11.92
C ALA A 112 -7.82 -10.30 10.43
N CYS A 113 -7.20 -9.56 9.50
CA CYS A 113 -7.31 -9.79 8.06
C CYS A 113 -6.56 -11.04 7.62
N THR A 114 -7.21 -11.84 6.78
CA THR A 114 -6.62 -13.01 6.10
C THR A 114 -6.20 -12.73 4.66
N CYS A 115 -6.63 -11.60 4.08
CA CYS A 115 -6.25 -11.18 2.74
C CYS A 115 -4.80 -10.68 2.68
N LYS A 116 -4.31 -10.40 1.46
CA LYS A 116 -2.96 -9.83 1.25
C LYS A 116 -2.82 -8.48 1.92
N LYS A 117 -1.70 -8.29 2.59
CA LYS A 117 -1.34 -7.06 3.30
C LYS A 117 -0.14 -6.43 2.64
N ILE A 118 -0.25 -5.16 2.28
CA ILE A 118 0.78 -4.38 1.57
C ILE A 118 1.17 -3.21 2.46
N VAL A 119 2.46 -2.95 2.58
CA VAL A 119 3.01 -1.86 3.41
C VAL A 119 3.89 -0.96 2.55
N ALA A 120 3.61 0.33 2.53
CA ALA A 120 4.40 1.34 1.85
C ALA A 120 5.08 2.27 2.87
N PRO A 121 6.35 2.01 3.23
CA PRO A 121 7.09 2.83 4.18
C PRO A 121 7.24 4.28 3.70
N ALA A 122 7.08 5.24 4.64
CA ALA A 122 7.35 6.65 4.40
C ALA A 122 7.87 7.33 5.66
N MET A 123 9.16 7.68 5.64
CA MET A 123 9.86 8.27 6.77
C MET A 123 11.16 8.93 6.33
N ASN A 124 11.84 9.62 7.26
CA ASN A 124 13.20 10.14 7.02
C ASN A 124 14.17 9.02 6.64
N THR A 125 15.15 9.32 5.79
CA THR A 125 16.14 8.36 5.29
C THR A 125 16.89 7.62 6.40
N ASN A 126 17.29 8.30 7.46
CA ASN A 126 18.01 7.68 8.57
C ASN A 126 17.10 6.72 9.34
N MET A 127 15.82 7.06 9.52
CA MET A 127 14.83 6.16 10.12
C MET A 127 14.61 4.93 9.25
N TYR A 128 14.54 5.11 7.93
CA TYR A 128 14.36 4.00 7.00
C TYR A 128 15.57 3.06 7.00
N ARG A 129 16.78 3.61 6.96
CA ARG A 129 18.05 2.84 6.97
C ARG A 129 18.42 2.27 8.34
N ASN A 130 17.72 2.69 9.41
CA ASN A 130 17.97 2.16 10.74
C ASN A 130 17.81 0.65 10.77
N ALA A 131 18.77 -0.05 11.37
CA ALA A 131 18.80 -1.51 11.42
C ALA A 131 17.51 -2.10 12.03
N ILE A 132 16.95 -1.46 13.06
CA ILE A 132 15.69 -1.89 13.68
C ILE A 132 14.52 -1.78 12.69
N THR A 133 14.45 -0.70 11.92
CA THR A 133 13.40 -0.53 10.90
C THR A 133 13.54 -1.58 9.79
N GLN A 134 14.76 -1.82 9.31
CA GLN A 134 15.03 -2.82 8.28
C GLN A 134 14.73 -4.25 8.77
N ASP A 135 15.04 -4.56 10.03
CA ASP A 135 14.69 -5.85 10.63
C ASP A 135 13.17 -6.03 10.72
N ASN A 136 12.45 -5.01 11.16
CA ASN A 136 10.99 -5.02 11.20
C ASN A 136 10.36 -5.22 9.81
N LEU A 137 10.87 -4.55 8.78
CA LEU A 137 10.41 -4.73 7.39
C LEU A 137 10.68 -6.15 6.90
N LYS A 138 11.87 -6.69 7.14
CA LYS A 138 12.22 -8.07 6.83
C LYS A 138 11.31 -9.06 7.57
N ARG A 139 11.01 -8.80 8.83
CA ARG A 139 10.08 -9.61 9.62
C ARG A 139 8.67 -9.60 9.03
N LEU A 140 8.16 -8.46 8.58
CA LEU A 140 6.87 -8.38 7.91
C LEU A 140 6.81 -9.26 6.66
N THR A 141 7.87 -9.30 5.84
CA THR A 141 7.91 -10.17 4.66
C THR A 141 7.87 -11.66 5.01
N GLN A 142 8.38 -12.07 6.17
CA GLN A 142 8.26 -13.45 6.66
C GLN A 142 6.81 -13.81 7.03
N PHE A 143 5.97 -12.82 7.36
CA PHE A 143 4.55 -12.99 7.67
C PHE A 143 3.63 -12.64 6.49
N ASP A 144 4.12 -12.80 5.27
CA ASP A 144 3.38 -12.62 4.01
C ASP A 144 2.89 -11.18 3.77
N PHE A 145 3.50 -10.17 4.40
CA PHE A 145 3.31 -8.79 3.99
C PHE A 145 4.15 -8.48 2.74
N GLU A 146 3.56 -7.81 1.77
CA GLU A 146 4.30 -7.24 0.65
C GLU A 146 4.79 -5.84 1.02
N VAL A 147 6.09 -5.62 1.00
CA VAL A 147 6.69 -4.33 1.32
C VAL A 147 7.06 -3.62 0.02
N ILE A 148 6.43 -2.48 -0.23
CA ILE A 148 6.76 -1.61 -1.37
C ILE A 148 8.01 -0.82 -1.01
N ALA A 149 9.04 -0.91 -1.83
CA ALA A 149 10.24 -0.10 -1.64
C ALA A 149 9.90 1.40 -1.73
N PRO A 150 10.37 2.22 -0.80
CA PRO A 150 10.15 3.67 -0.89
C PRO A 150 10.88 4.26 -2.10
N ALA A 151 10.31 5.31 -2.65
CA ALA A 151 10.97 6.07 -3.70
C ALA A 151 12.16 6.87 -3.17
N THR A 152 13.12 7.14 -4.04
CA THR A 152 14.23 8.07 -3.77
C THR A 152 13.85 9.46 -4.25
N GLY A 153 14.18 10.49 -3.50
CA GLY A 153 13.92 11.87 -3.88
C GLY A 153 13.99 12.83 -2.73
N MET A 154 13.61 14.08 -2.99
CA MET A 154 13.54 15.11 -1.94
C MET A 154 12.42 14.76 -0.95
N LEU A 155 12.80 14.71 0.32
CA LEU A 155 11.90 14.51 1.46
C LEU A 155 11.38 15.84 2.01
N ALA A 156 10.37 15.81 2.86
CA ALA A 156 9.84 17.02 3.50
C ALA A 156 10.87 17.77 4.37
N CYS A 157 11.89 17.07 4.89
CA CYS A 157 13.02 17.65 5.61
C CYS A 157 14.08 18.27 4.69
N LYS A 158 13.84 18.33 3.37
CA LYS A 158 14.77 18.82 2.32
C LYS A 158 15.99 17.92 2.07
N ASP A 159 16.10 16.78 2.73
CA ASP A 159 17.11 15.77 2.43
C ASP A 159 16.75 15.03 1.14
N ILE A 160 17.74 14.61 0.37
CA ILE A 160 17.57 13.73 -0.78
C ILE A 160 17.98 12.33 -0.36
N GLY A 161 17.04 11.38 -0.49
CA GLY A 161 17.33 10.00 -0.10
C GLY A 161 16.13 9.08 -0.25
N GLU A 162 16.30 7.87 0.23
CA GLU A 162 15.26 6.84 0.34
C GLU A 162 14.31 7.16 1.49
N GLY A 163 13.05 6.79 1.37
CA GLY A 163 12.04 6.99 2.42
C GLY A 163 10.83 7.79 1.97
N LYS A 164 10.80 8.23 0.70
CA LYS A 164 9.65 8.91 0.11
C LYS A 164 8.56 7.90 -0.26
N LEU A 165 7.31 8.22 0.10
CA LEU A 165 6.18 7.41 -0.35
C LEU A 165 6.16 7.35 -1.89
N PRO A 166 6.02 6.17 -2.50
CA PRO A 166 5.80 6.04 -3.93
C PRO A 166 4.62 6.88 -4.43
N ASP A 167 4.54 7.09 -5.73
CA ASP A 167 3.40 7.78 -6.32
C ASP A 167 2.12 6.95 -6.22
N GLU A 168 1.00 7.60 -6.37
CA GLU A 168 -0.33 7.01 -6.20
C GLU A 168 -0.60 5.94 -7.26
N GLN A 169 -0.04 6.09 -8.47
CA GLN A 169 -0.18 5.11 -9.55
C GLN A 169 0.57 3.81 -9.22
N THR A 170 1.77 3.92 -8.66
CA THR A 170 2.53 2.77 -8.17
C THR A 170 1.75 2.03 -7.08
N LEU A 171 1.22 2.75 -6.08
CA LEU A 171 0.41 2.15 -5.02
C LEU A 171 -0.84 1.46 -5.58
N LEU A 172 -1.52 2.10 -6.54
CA LEU A 172 -2.67 1.52 -7.22
C LEU A 172 -2.30 0.22 -7.96
N ASN A 173 -1.19 0.20 -8.67
CA ASN A 173 -0.74 -0.99 -9.41
C ASN A 173 -0.49 -2.19 -8.49
N TYR A 174 0.05 -1.97 -7.28
CA TYR A 174 0.19 -3.03 -6.28
C TYR A 174 -1.16 -3.58 -5.81
N ILE A 175 -2.16 -2.72 -5.60
CA ILE A 175 -3.53 -3.15 -5.28
C ILE A 175 -4.11 -3.95 -6.45
N LEU A 176 -4.03 -3.42 -7.67
CA LEU A 176 -4.57 -4.07 -8.87
C LEU A 176 -3.93 -5.44 -9.11
N LYS A 177 -2.62 -5.56 -8.92
CA LYS A 177 -1.91 -6.83 -8.99
C LYS A 177 -2.57 -7.90 -8.12
N GLU A 178 -3.09 -7.53 -6.95
CA GLU A 178 -3.68 -8.49 -6.02
C GLU A 178 -5.16 -8.81 -6.32
N ILE A 179 -5.95 -7.83 -6.74
CA ILE A 179 -7.42 -7.99 -6.77
C ILE A 179 -8.06 -7.87 -8.16
N ALA A 180 -7.32 -7.37 -9.18
CA ALA A 180 -7.92 -7.12 -10.50
C ALA A 180 -8.18 -8.38 -11.32
N MET A 181 -7.39 -9.43 -11.10
CA MET A 181 -7.49 -10.70 -11.86
C MET A 181 -7.43 -11.89 -10.91
N GLU A 182 -8.15 -12.95 -11.27
CA GLU A 182 -7.98 -14.24 -10.59
C GLU A 182 -6.58 -14.81 -10.84
N LYS A 183 -6.01 -15.41 -9.82
CA LYS A 183 -4.69 -16.06 -9.89
C LYS A 183 -4.84 -17.51 -10.39
N ASP A 184 -5.28 -17.68 -11.63
CA ASP A 184 -5.60 -18.97 -12.26
C ASP A 184 -4.37 -19.73 -12.79
N MET A 185 -3.20 -19.06 -12.84
CA MET A 185 -1.94 -19.64 -13.33
C MET A 185 -1.07 -20.23 -12.22
N LYS A 186 -1.63 -20.53 -11.06
CA LYS A 186 -0.86 -21.12 -9.94
C LYS A 186 -0.29 -22.48 -10.35
N GLY A 187 1.04 -22.63 -10.29
CA GLY A 187 1.76 -23.86 -10.66
C GLY A 187 2.07 -23.97 -12.17
N VAL A 188 1.69 -22.99 -12.98
CA VAL A 188 2.04 -22.91 -14.39
C VAL A 188 3.38 -22.18 -14.55
N ASN A 189 4.32 -22.81 -15.26
CA ASN A 189 5.58 -22.14 -15.63
C ASN A 189 5.34 -21.33 -16.90
N VAL A 190 5.52 -20.01 -16.81
CA VAL A 190 5.34 -19.08 -17.94
C VAL A 190 6.69 -18.52 -18.33
N LEU A 191 7.09 -18.74 -19.59
CA LEU A 191 8.26 -18.11 -20.17
C LEU A 191 7.80 -16.86 -20.94
N VAL A 192 8.22 -15.70 -20.48
CA VAL A 192 7.97 -14.42 -21.17
C VAL A 192 9.30 -13.94 -21.76
N THR A 193 9.35 -13.85 -23.10
CA THR A 193 10.48 -13.22 -23.78
C THR A 193 10.16 -11.75 -24.02
N ALA A 194 11.05 -10.88 -23.60
CA ALA A 194 10.90 -9.44 -23.80
C ALA A 194 12.25 -8.85 -24.21
N GLY A 195 12.22 -7.93 -25.15
CA GLY A 195 13.42 -7.27 -25.65
C GLY A 195 13.37 -7.05 -27.14
N ALA A 196 14.15 -6.08 -27.62
CA ALA A 196 14.38 -5.88 -29.02
C ALA A 196 15.39 -6.90 -29.53
N THR A 197 15.08 -7.57 -30.62
CA THR A 197 16.08 -8.36 -31.38
C THR A 197 17.07 -7.40 -32.01
N GLN A 198 18.35 -7.81 -32.03
CA GLN A 198 19.41 -7.07 -32.72
C GLN A 198 19.89 -7.89 -33.91
N GLU A 199 19.95 -7.26 -35.06
CA GLU A 199 20.52 -7.86 -36.26
C GLU A 199 21.80 -7.10 -36.63
N ALA A 200 22.93 -7.79 -36.64
CA ALA A 200 24.23 -7.19 -36.93
C ALA A 200 24.35 -6.83 -38.42
N ILE A 201 24.69 -5.58 -38.72
CA ILE A 201 25.05 -5.12 -40.04
C ILE A 201 26.54 -5.42 -40.30
N ASP A 202 27.36 -5.15 -39.30
CA ASP A 202 28.81 -5.39 -39.30
C ASP A 202 29.26 -5.63 -37.82
N PRO A 203 30.55 -5.86 -37.54
CA PRO A 203 31.01 -6.12 -36.17
C PRO A 203 30.73 -5.01 -35.14
N VAL A 204 30.36 -3.81 -35.61
CA VAL A 204 30.16 -2.63 -34.74
C VAL A 204 28.73 -2.11 -34.77
N ARG A 205 28.02 -2.27 -35.89
CA ARG A 205 26.68 -1.69 -36.11
C ARG A 205 25.61 -2.78 -36.16
N TYR A 206 24.44 -2.46 -35.61
CA TYR A 206 23.28 -3.35 -35.61
C TYR A 206 21.99 -2.57 -35.87
N ILE A 207 20.98 -3.25 -36.38
CA ILE A 207 19.59 -2.76 -36.45
C ILE A 207 18.83 -3.31 -35.26
N THR A 208 18.11 -2.45 -34.56
CA THR A 208 17.22 -2.85 -33.46
C THR A 208 16.03 -1.91 -33.35
N ASN A 209 14.93 -2.39 -32.85
CA ASN A 209 13.78 -1.55 -32.50
C ASN A 209 13.95 -0.97 -31.11
N HIS A 210 13.58 0.30 -30.93
CA HIS A 210 13.50 0.88 -29.58
C HIS A 210 12.30 0.29 -28.87
N LEU A 211 12.54 -0.56 -27.87
CA LEU A 211 11.50 -1.20 -27.05
C LEU A 211 11.61 -0.74 -25.61
N SER A 212 10.52 -0.21 -25.09
CA SER A 212 10.41 0.09 -23.66
C SER A 212 9.82 -1.11 -22.92
N LEU A 213 10.54 -1.61 -21.91
CA LEU A 213 10.09 -2.70 -21.04
C LEU A 213 9.36 -2.22 -19.79
N ILE A 214 9.12 -0.92 -19.64
CA ILE A 214 8.58 -0.32 -18.42
C ILE A 214 7.13 -0.77 -18.12
N HIS A 215 6.42 -1.27 -19.12
CA HIS A 215 5.03 -1.70 -18.97
C HIS A 215 4.86 -3.23 -19.08
N ILE A 216 5.94 -3.96 -19.10
CA ILE A 216 5.94 -5.43 -19.06
C ILE A 216 6.16 -5.90 -17.63
#